data_2c1a890a62a4ec800c20573254429336
#
_entry.id   2c1a890a62a4ec800c20573254429336
#
_cell.length_a   1.000
_cell.length_b   1.000
_cell.length_c   1.000
_cell.angle_alpha   90.00
_cell.angle_beta   90.00
_cell.angle_gamma   90.00
#
_symmetry.space_group_name_H-M   'P 1'
#
loop_
_entity.id
_entity.type
_entity.pdbx_description
1 polymer ?
#
loop_
_entity_poly.entity_id
_entity_poly.type
_entity_poly.pdbx_seq_one_letter_code
_entity_poly.pdbx_strand_id
1 'polypeptide(L)'
;VSEDTERSGEGTDYGEAILTADGVEFGERDAALLRAIDRTGSVATASAELERSRARALTRIETLEEAFGTLVERTRGGSGGGGSRLTAAAETLLTRYDRLQAALTAAARVPETVLEGTVTDVDGELATAETSVGEVRALRGREAIGDGDAVQLRIGADAATLSAAGEASGPDSTSARNRVQGTVTGVDRGETVRTVTVDIDGTAVIALVTAESASRLSLAAGRNVVVTWKATATRMVPVESSRER
;
A
#
# COMPACT_ATOMS: atom_id res chain seq x y z
N VAL A 1 19.36 35.23 -22.23
CA VAL A 1 18.23 34.94 -21.33
C VAL A 1 18.15 33.41 -21.25
N SER A 2 18.72 32.87 -20.18
CA SER A 2 18.80 31.43 -19.95
C SER A 2 17.51 31.00 -19.25
N GLU A 3 16.75 30.12 -19.88
CA GLU A 3 15.65 29.42 -19.26
C GLU A 3 16.21 28.26 -18.42
N ASP A 4 16.26 28.46 -17.13
CA ASP A 4 16.45 27.37 -16.15
C ASP A 4 15.16 26.53 -16.09
N THR A 5 15.21 25.37 -16.73
CA THR A 5 14.17 24.34 -16.57
C THR A 5 14.44 23.62 -15.26
N GLU A 6 13.77 24.04 -14.19
CA GLU A 6 13.68 23.29 -12.94
C GLU A 6 13.01 21.93 -13.23
N ARG A 7 13.82 20.89 -13.29
CA ARG A 7 13.33 19.51 -13.21
C ARG A 7 12.95 19.25 -11.75
N SER A 8 11.67 19.40 -11.45
CA SER A 8 11.08 18.83 -10.23
C SER A 8 11.31 17.33 -10.26
N GLY A 9 12.26 16.86 -9.46
CA GLY A 9 12.44 15.44 -9.22
C GLY A 9 11.24 14.94 -8.44
N GLU A 10 10.33 14.24 -9.10
CA GLU A 10 9.35 13.39 -8.42
C GLU A 10 10.13 12.30 -7.67
N GLY A 11 10.38 12.55 -6.40
CA GLY A 11 10.84 11.53 -5.46
C GLY A 11 9.74 10.49 -5.32
N THR A 12 9.91 9.33 -5.91
CA THR A 12 9.01 8.20 -5.71
C THR A 12 9.31 7.61 -4.34
N ASP A 13 8.62 8.08 -3.31
CA ASP A 13 8.66 7.50 -1.96
C ASP A 13 7.97 6.14 -1.99
N TYR A 14 8.75 5.08 -2.28
CA TYR A 14 8.30 3.72 -2.07
C TYR A 14 8.76 3.26 -0.69
N GLY A 15 7.82 2.90 0.18
CA GLY A 15 8.15 2.25 1.45
C GLY A 15 8.95 0.96 1.19
N GLU A 16 9.98 0.71 2.00
CA GLU A 16 10.77 -0.53 1.97
C GLU A 16 10.13 -1.57 2.88
N ALA A 17 9.93 -2.79 2.36
CA ALA A 17 9.46 -3.92 3.15
C ALA A 17 10.55 -4.41 4.09
N ILE A 18 10.19 -4.71 5.34
CA ILE A 18 11.06 -5.35 6.32
C ILE A 18 10.31 -6.52 6.95
N LEU A 19 10.91 -7.71 6.94
CA LEU A 19 10.44 -8.86 7.71
C LEU A 19 11.31 -8.99 8.95
N THR A 20 10.71 -9.15 10.12
CA THR A 20 11.43 -9.28 11.38
C THR A 20 11.15 -10.63 12.04
N ALA A 21 12.18 -11.30 12.50
CA ALA A 21 12.11 -12.50 13.34
C ALA A 21 13.24 -12.44 14.38
N ASP A 22 12.94 -12.75 15.62
CA ASP A 22 13.87 -12.78 16.75
C ASP A 22 14.77 -11.52 16.86
N GLY A 23 14.20 -10.35 16.50
CA GLY A 23 14.90 -9.06 16.50
C GLY A 23 15.84 -8.83 15.31
N VAL A 24 15.90 -9.76 14.36
CA VAL A 24 16.67 -9.65 13.12
C VAL A 24 15.76 -9.18 11.99
N GLU A 25 16.16 -8.13 11.29
CA GLU A 25 15.47 -7.58 10.14
C GLU A 25 15.98 -8.21 8.83
N PHE A 26 15.08 -8.48 7.90
CA PHE A 26 15.35 -8.91 6.53
C PHE A 26 14.75 -7.88 5.58
N GLY A 27 15.58 -7.19 4.79
CA GLY A 27 15.17 -6.13 3.86
C GLY A 27 15.73 -6.34 2.44
N GLU A 28 15.61 -5.29 1.61
CA GLU A 28 15.99 -5.33 0.18
C GLU A 28 17.44 -5.80 -0.04
N ARG A 29 18.36 -5.36 0.82
CA ARG A 29 19.77 -5.73 0.70
C ARG A 29 20.02 -7.23 0.92
N ASP A 30 19.24 -7.86 1.76
CA ASP A 30 19.32 -9.28 2.07
C ASP A 30 18.64 -10.10 0.97
N ALA A 31 17.49 -9.64 0.50
CA ALA A 31 16.80 -10.21 -0.65
C ALA A 31 17.70 -10.18 -1.90
N ALA A 32 18.35 -9.06 -2.18
CA ALA A 32 19.31 -8.94 -3.28
C ALA A 32 20.48 -9.93 -3.16
N LEU A 33 21.01 -10.13 -1.94
CA LEU A 33 22.09 -11.09 -1.68
C LEU A 33 21.64 -12.53 -1.95
N LEU A 34 20.49 -12.94 -1.42
CA LEU A 34 19.96 -14.29 -1.65
C LEU A 34 19.68 -14.55 -3.14
N ARG A 35 19.03 -13.60 -3.84
CA ARG A 35 18.79 -13.71 -5.29
C ARG A 35 20.08 -13.80 -6.10
N ALA A 36 21.11 -13.04 -5.71
CA ALA A 36 22.42 -13.11 -6.37
C ALA A 36 23.10 -14.47 -6.14
N ILE A 37 22.97 -15.06 -4.94
CA ILE A 37 23.48 -16.41 -4.64
C ILE A 37 22.75 -17.45 -5.48
N ASP A 38 21.44 -17.37 -5.59
CA ASP A 38 20.62 -18.29 -6.40
C ASP A 38 21.05 -18.27 -7.87
N ARG A 39 21.21 -17.09 -8.42
CA ARG A 39 21.60 -16.90 -9.82
C ARG A 39 23.03 -17.32 -10.12
N THR A 40 23.98 -17.04 -9.21
CA THR A 40 25.42 -17.27 -9.46
C THR A 40 25.92 -18.63 -8.95
N GLY A 41 25.16 -19.28 -8.06
CA GLY A 41 25.57 -20.50 -7.37
C GLY A 41 26.74 -20.29 -6.40
N SER A 42 27.10 -19.05 -6.03
CA SER A 42 28.29 -18.75 -5.22
C SER A 42 28.14 -17.48 -4.40
N VAL A 43 28.33 -17.59 -3.09
CA VAL A 43 28.36 -16.41 -2.20
C VAL A 43 29.50 -15.45 -2.58
N ALA A 44 30.65 -15.96 -3.06
CA ALA A 44 31.76 -15.11 -3.44
C ALA A 44 31.43 -14.27 -4.69
N THR A 45 30.86 -14.90 -5.71
CA THR A 45 30.47 -14.22 -6.95
C THR A 45 29.31 -13.23 -6.67
N ALA A 46 28.29 -13.66 -5.93
CA ALA A 46 27.17 -12.80 -5.51
C ALA A 46 27.65 -11.55 -4.74
N SER A 47 28.61 -11.73 -3.82
CA SER A 47 29.17 -10.62 -3.05
C SER A 47 29.93 -9.64 -3.94
N ALA A 48 30.70 -10.14 -4.91
CA ALA A 48 31.44 -9.32 -5.87
C ALA A 48 30.49 -8.50 -6.77
N GLU A 49 29.43 -9.12 -7.30
CA GLU A 49 28.41 -8.43 -8.11
C GLU A 49 27.72 -7.31 -7.35
N LEU A 50 27.51 -7.49 -6.04
CA LEU A 50 26.86 -6.50 -5.18
C LEU A 50 27.86 -5.51 -4.53
N GLU A 51 29.12 -5.53 -4.97
CA GLU A 51 30.21 -4.69 -4.45
C GLU A 51 30.37 -4.82 -2.92
N ARG A 52 30.19 -6.03 -2.38
CA ARG A 52 30.26 -6.33 -0.94
C ARG A 52 31.44 -7.23 -0.59
N SER A 53 31.94 -7.06 0.63
CA SER A 53 32.90 -8.01 1.18
C SER A 53 32.25 -9.38 1.39
N ARG A 54 32.88 -10.45 0.85
CA ARG A 54 32.45 -11.84 1.07
C ARG A 54 32.34 -12.17 2.57
N ALA A 55 33.27 -11.71 3.38
CA ALA A 55 33.24 -11.95 4.84
C ALA A 55 31.96 -11.36 5.46
N ARG A 56 31.63 -10.11 5.15
CA ARG A 56 30.39 -9.46 5.63
C ARG A 56 29.12 -10.16 5.12
N ALA A 57 29.13 -10.63 3.87
CA ALA A 57 28.00 -11.40 3.34
C ALA A 57 27.79 -12.71 4.09
N LEU A 58 28.87 -13.44 4.40
CA LEU A 58 28.81 -14.68 5.17
C LEU A 58 28.29 -14.43 6.59
N THR A 59 28.83 -13.45 7.31
CA THR A 59 28.33 -13.07 8.65
C THR A 59 26.87 -12.66 8.61
N ARG A 60 26.45 -11.92 7.57
CA ARG A 60 25.02 -11.54 7.44
C ARG A 60 24.13 -12.74 7.21
N ILE A 61 24.53 -13.70 6.35
CA ILE A 61 23.79 -14.95 6.16
C ILE A 61 23.68 -15.72 7.47
N GLU A 62 24.75 -15.86 8.24
CA GLU A 62 24.73 -16.51 9.56
C GLU A 62 23.72 -15.84 10.51
N THR A 63 23.75 -14.51 10.61
CA THR A 63 22.78 -13.75 11.41
C THR A 63 21.33 -13.98 10.96
N LEU A 64 21.08 -14.02 9.64
CA LEU A 64 19.75 -14.27 9.11
C LEU A 64 19.31 -15.72 9.37
N GLU A 65 20.23 -16.68 9.25
CA GLU A 65 19.94 -18.10 9.48
C GLU A 65 19.60 -18.41 10.95
N GLU A 66 20.16 -17.67 11.91
CA GLU A 66 19.78 -17.75 13.32
C GLU A 66 18.29 -17.42 13.54
N ALA A 67 17.75 -16.44 12.82
CA ALA A 67 16.38 -15.98 12.99
C ALA A 67 15.35 -16.64 12.04
N PHE A 68 15.75 -16.94 10.82
CA PHE A 68 14.85 -17.42 9.76
C PHE A 68 15.08 -18.89 9.38
N GLY A 69 16.02 -19.59 10.04
CA GLY A 69 16.42 -20.95 9.70
C GLY A 69 17.44 -20.98 8.56
N THR A 70 17.96 -22.17 8.23
CA THR A 70 19.00 -22.32 7.19
C THR A 70 18.52 -21.79 5.84
N LEU A 71 19.24 -20.82 5.27
CA LEU A 71 18.90 -20.15 4.03
C LEU A 71 19.78 -20.59 2.86
N VAL A 72 21.07 -20.94 3.12
CA VAL A 72 22.05 -21.27 2.09
C VAL A 72 22.71 -22.62 2.37
N GLU A 73 22.51 -23.58 1.49
CA GLU A 73 23.23 -24.84 1.50
C GLU A 73 24.53 -24.74 0.71
N ARG A 74 25.62 -25.25 1.29
CA ARG A 74 26.92 -25.35 0.63
C ARG A 74 27.13 -26.77 0.12
N THR A 75 27.35 -26.93 -1.18
CA THR A 75 27.77 -28.18 -1.79
C THR A 75 29.29 -28.26 -1.73
N ARG A 76 29.82 -29.29 -1.04
CA ARG A 76 31.28 -29.56 -1.07
C ARG A 76 31.66 -29.98 -2.50
N GLY A 77 32.57 -29.23 -3.11
CA GLY A 77 33.05 -29.52 -4.44
C GLY A 77 33.95 -30.77 -4.49
N GLY A 78 33.67 -31.62 -5.48
CA GLY A 78 34.69 -32.47 -6.09
C GLY A 78 35.52 -31.63 -7.07
N SER A 79 36.14 -32.25 -8.09
CA SER A 79 37.05 -31.63 -9.09
C SER A 79 36.47 -30.44 -9.90
N GLY A 80 35.21 -29.97 -9.60
CA GLY A 80 34.53 -28.86 -10.27
C GLY A 80 34.22 -27.65 -9.39
N GLY A 81 34.71 -27.59 -8.12
CA GLY A 81 34.44 -26.47 -7.19
C GLY A 81 33.14 -26.60 -6.41
N GLY A 82 33.11 -26.11 -5.16
CA GLY A 82 31.92 -26.07 -4.31
C GLY A 82 30.95 -24.94 -4.72
N GLY A 83 29.66 -25.21 -4.62
CA GLY A 83 28.60 -24.23 -4.91
C GLY A 83 27.79 -23.85 -3.65
N SER A 84 26.94 -22.85 -3.79
CA SER A 84 25.93 -22.45 -2.82
C SER A 84 24.59 -22.39 -3.52
N ARG A 85 23.54 -22.90 -2.87
CA ARG A 85 22.15 -22.80 -3.37
C ARG A 85 21.24 -22.37 -2.25
N LEU A 86 20.12 -21.81 -2.60
CA LEU A 86 19.08 -21.49 -1.62
C LEU A 86 18.38 -22.76 -1.13
N THR A 87 17.90 -22.70 0.09
CA THR A 87 16.98 -23.69 0.66
C THR A 87 15.54 -23.32 0.36
N ALA A 88 14.60 -24.26 0.54
CA ALA A 88 13.17 -23.98 0.47
C ALA A 88 12.71 -22.89 1.49
N ALA A 89 13.40 -22.78 2.63
CA ALA A 89 13.15 -21.72 3.61
C ALA A 89 13.52 -20.34 3.03
N ALA A 90 14.66 -20.22 2.34
CA ALA A 90 15.06 -18.98 1.68
C ALA A 90 14.11 -18.57 0.56
N GLU A 91 13.64 -19.51 -0.27
CA GLU A 91 12.65 -19.27 -1.33
C GLU A 91 11.32 -18.78 -0.74
N THR A 92 10.88 -19.39 0.37
CA THR A 92 9.68 -18.96 1.11
C THR A 92 9.86 -17.56 1.68
N LEU A 93 11.02 -17.24 2.26
CA LEU A 93 11.32 -15.93 2.82
C LEU A 93 11.33 -14.85 1.73
N LEU A 94 11.96 -15.10 0.59
CA LEU A 94 11.94 -14.21 -0.57
C LEU A 94 10.52 -13.99 -1.09
N THR A 95 9.71 -15.06 -1.21
CA THR A 95 8.31 -14.95 -1.65
C THR A 95 7.49 -14.08 -0.70
N ARG A 96 7.69 -14.20 0.62
CA ARG A 96 7.01 -13.37 1.62
C ARG A 96 7.45 -11.91 1.49
N TYR A 97 8.74 -11.67 1.32
CA TYR A 97 9.30 -10.34 1.13
C TYR A 97 8.72 -9.67 -0.14
N ASP A 98 8.74 -10.38 -1.27
CA ASP A 98 8.23 -9.89 -2.55
C ASP A 98 6.74 -9.53 -2.48
N ARG A 99 5.93 -10.34 -1.82
CA ARG A 99 4.51 -10.05 -1.58
C ARG A 99 4.31 -8.79 -0.77
N LEU A 100 5.10 -8.61 0.31
CA LEU A 100 5.00 -7.41 1.16
C LEU A 100 5.45 -6.17 0.39
N GLN A 101 6.59 -6.25 -0.32
CA GLN A 101 7.08 -5.15 -1.13
C GLN A 101 6.11 -4.75 -2.25
N ALA A 102 5.52 -5.74 -2.94
CA ALA A 102 4.51 -5.49 -3.96
C ALA A 102 3.25 -4.82 -3.37
N ALA A 103 2.80 -5.24 -2.18
CA ALA A 103 1.66 -4.64 -1.49
C ALA A 103 1.94 -3.18 -1.09
N LEU A 104 3.13 -2.89 -0.55
CA LEU A 104 3.56 -1.52 -0.22
C LEU A 104 3.64 -0.63 -1.45
N THR A 105 4.26 -1.14 -2.53
CA THR A 105 4.37 -0.41 -3.80
C THR A 105 2.99 -0.14 -4.41
N ALA A 106 2.07 -1.11 -4.35
CA ALA A 106 0.70 -0.95 -4.84
C ALA A 106 -0.05 0.12 -4.02
N ALA A 107 0.04 0.05 -2.68
CA ALA A 107 -0.59 1.02 -1.79
C ALA A 107 -0.07 2.44 -2.02
N ALA A 108 1.25 2.61 -2.19
CA ALA A 108 1.86 3.92 -2.42
C ALA A 108 1.46 4.56 -3.77
N ARG A 109 0.98 3.77 -4.74
CA ARG A 109 0.56 4.25 -6.06
C ARG A 109 -0.91 4.61 -6.17
N VAL A 110 -1.73 4.16 -5.23
CA VAL A 110 -3.17 4.46 -5.24
C VAL A 110 -3.38 5.79 -4.54
N PRO A 111 -3.95 6.81 -5.21
CA PRO A 111 -4.34 8.05 -4.55
C PRO A 111 -5.30 7.75 -3.39
N GLU A 112 -5.16 8.48 -2.30
CA GLU A 112 -6.06 8.36 -1.16
C GLU A 112 -6.87 9.64 -0.96
N THR A 113 -8.12 9.46 -0.55
CA THR A 113 -8.91 10.52 0.07
C THR A 113 -8.70 10.44 1.57
N VAL A 114 -8.30 11.55 2.19
CA VAL A 114 -8.17 11.68 3.65
C VAL A 114 -9.25 12.64 4.14
N LEU A 115 -10.09 12.15 5.04
CA LEU A 115 -11.13 12.92 5.70
C LEU A 115 -10.79 13.06 7.18
N GLU A 116 -11.00 14.24 7.73
CA GLU A 116 -10.99 14.45 9.18
C GLU A 116 -12.40 14.26 9.72
N GLY A 117 -12.51 13.72 10.93
CA GLY A 117 -13.81 13.51 11.55
C GLY A 117 -13.73 13.30 13.05
N THR A 118 -14.90 13.24 13.67
CA THR A 118 -15.07 12.93 15.09
C THR A 118 -15.89 11.65 15.21
N VAL A 119 -15.42 10.71 16.02
CA VAL A 119 -16.10 9.44 16.26
C VAL A 119 -17.41 9.67 16.99
N THR A 120 -18.50 9.09 16.48
CA THR A 120 -19.86 9.21 17.04
C THR A 120 -20.42 7.87 17.51
N ASP A 121 -19.82 6.74 17.08
CA ASP A 121 -20.24 5.39 17.52
C ASP A 121 -19.11 4.39 17.33
N VAL A 122 -19.04 3.40 18.21
CA VAL A 122 -18.06 2.30 18.14
C VAL A 122 -18.77 0.96 18.29
N ASP A 123 -18.64 0.10 17.28
CA ASP A 123 -19.25 -1.22 17.20
C ASP A 123 -18.17 -2.29 16.83
N GLY A 124 -17.58 -2.90 17.84
CA GLY A 124 -16.50 -3.89 17.67
C GLY A 124 -15.27 -3.34 16.94
N GLU A 125 -14.94 -3.92 15.80
CA GLU A 125 -13.83 -3.48 14.94
C GLU A 125 -14.18 -2.28 14.06
N LEU A 126 -15.43 -1.84 14.05
CA LEU A 126 -15.90 -0.71 13.27
C LEU A 126 -16.18 0.49 14.16
N ALA A 127 -16.02 1.67 13.59
CA ALA A 127 -16.50 2.92 14.18
C ALA A 127 -17.12 3.79 13.09
N THR A 128 -18.03 4.67 13.50
CA THR A 128 -18.64 5.71 12.68
C THR A 128 -18.10 7.07 13.11
N ALA A 129 -17.73 7.90 12.15
CA ALA A 129 -17.30 9.27 12.42
C ALA A 129 -18.09 10.25 11.56
N GLU A 130 -18.45 11.38 12.15
CA GLU A 130 -18.99 12.53 11.41
C GLU A 130 -17.85 13.25 10.71
N THR A 131 -17.99 13.50 9.41
CA THR A 131 -16.97 14.10 8.53
C THR A 131 -17.59 15.20 7.66
N SER A 132 -16.76 15.89 6.88
CA SER A 132 -17.21 16.87 5.89
C SER A 132 -18.09 16.28 4.77
N VAL A 133 -18.09 14.96 4.58
CA VAL A 133 -18.93 14.27 3.59
C VAL A 133 -20.12 13.52 4.23
N GLY A 134 -20.39 13.77 5.52
CA GLY A 134 -21.39 13.10 6.34
C GLY A 134 -20.81 11.95 7.15
N GLU A 135 -21.66 11.07 7.65
CA GLU A 135 -21.25 9.91 8.45
C GLU A 135 -20.48 8.90 7.60
N VAL A 136 -19.29 8.52 8.06
CA VAL A 136 -18.44 7.51 7.44
C VAL A 136 -18.13 6.39 8.43
N ARG A 137 -18.45 5.16 8.04
CA ARG A 137 -18.13 3.96 8.80
C ARG A 137 -16.81 3.36 8.32
N ALA A 138 -15.92 3.03 9.26
CA ALA A 138 -14.56 2.57 8.97
C ALA A 138 -14.09 1.47 9.91
N LEU A 139 -13.04 0.72 9.50
CA LEU A 139 -12.29 -0.13 10.41
C LEU A 139 -11.42 0.77 11.30
N ARG A 140 -11.60 0.65 12.60
CA ARG A 140 -10.66 1.22 13.57
C ARG A 140 -9.40 0.35 13.63
N GLY A 141 -8.24 0.98 13.77
CA GLY A 141 -6.96 0.30 13.93
C GLY A 141 -6.85 -0.45 15.26
N ARG A 142 -5.64 -0.89 15.60
CA ARG A 142 -5.34 -1.53 16.89
C ARG A 142 -5.31 -0.55 18.06
N GLU A 143 -5.28 0.75 17.77
CA GLU A 143 -5.26 1.82 18.75
C GLU A 143 -6.66 1.97 19.36
N ALA A 144 -6.71 2.37 20.64
CA ALA A 144 -7.95 2.60 21.33
C ALA A 144 -8.59 3.90 20.80
N ILE A 145 -9.54 3.76 19.87
CA ILE A 145 -10.39 4.84 19.38
C ILE A 145 -11.74 4.71 20.05
N GLY A 146 -12.22 5.79 20.66
CA GLY A 146 -13.50 5.88 21.39
C GLY A 146 -14.38 7.00 20.86
N ASP A 147 -15.59 7.07 21.42
CA ASP A 147 -16.54 8.13 21.11
C ASP A 147 -15.96 9.52 21.46
N GLY A 148 -16.16 10.49 20.56
CA GLY A 148 -15.62 11.84 20.68
C GLY A 148 -14.17 12.04 20.23
N ASP A 149 -13.46 10.98 19.87
CA ASP A 149 -12.07 11.10 19.42
C ASP A 149 -11.98 11.72 18.02
N ALA A 150 -11.00 12.61 17.84
CA ALA A 150 -10.64 13.15 16.53
C ALA A 150 -9.84 12.11 15.73
N VAL A 151 -10.26 11.87 14.50
CA VAL A 151 -9.69 10.82 13.63
C VAL A 151 -9.47 11.30 12.20
N GLN A 152 -8.55 10.63 11.53
CA GLN A 152 -8.44 10.65 10.08
C GLN A 152 -8.95 9.34 9.50
N LEU A 153 -9.77 9.44 8.45
CA LEU A 153 -10.28 8.32 7.68
C LEU A 153 -9.61 8.32 6.31
N ARG A 154 -9.00 7.19 5.95
CA ARG A 154 -8.26 7.01 4.70
C ARG A 154 -9.01 6.06 3.78
N ILE A 155 -9.27 6.51 2.57
CA ILE A 155 -10.04 5.78 1.54
C ILE A 155 -9.17 5.72 0.29
N GLY A 156 -8.72 4.52 -0.09
CA GLY A 156 -8.03 4.34 -1.38
C GLY A 156 -8.97 4.61 -2.55
N ALA A 157 -8.48 5.27 -3.59
CA ALA A 157 -9.27 5.57 -4.77
C ALA A 157 -9.80 4.31 -5.49
N ASP A 158 -9.13 3.18 -5.34
CA ASP A 158 -9.54 1.85 -5.84
C ASP A 158 -10.70 1.22 -5.05
N ALA A 159 -10.94 1.68 -3.82
CA ALA A 159 -12.07 1.25 -3.00
C ALA A 159 -13.39 1.93 -3.41
N ALA A 160 -13.31 3.11 -4.02
CA ALA A 160 -14.48 3.91 -4.40
C ALA A 160 -15.13 3.37 -5.69
N THR A 161 -16.44 3.14 -5.64
CA THR A 161 -17.24 2.75 -6.80
C THR A 161 -18.18 3.90 -7.18
N LEU A 162 -18.21 4.24 -8.47
CA LEU A 162 -19.08 5.27 -9.02
C LEU A 162 -20.30 4.65 -9.70
N SER A 163 -21.47 5.22 -9.47
CA SER A 163 -22.71 4.87 -10.14
C SER A 163 -23.43 6.13 -10.63
N ALA A 164 -24.21 6.02 -11.70
CA ALA A 164 -25.05 7.12 -12.15
C ALA A 164 -26.08 7.47 -11.07
N ALA A 165 -26.38 8.76 -10.92
CA ALA A 165 -27.44 9.21 -10.03
C ALA A 165 -28.78 8.60 -10.48
N GLY A 166 -29.46 7.91 -9.55
CA GLY A 166 -30.72 7.19 -9.81
C GLY A 166 -30.59 5.72 -10.18
N GLU A 167 -29.41 5.23 -10.59
CA GLU A 167 -29.16 3.81 -10.91
C GLU A 167 -28.38 3.08 -9.80
N ALA A 168 -27.97 3.80 -8.77
CA ALA A 168 -27.21 3.21 -7.68
C ALA A 168 -28.07 2.21 -6.89
N SER A 169 -27.57 0.99 -6.76
CA SER A 169 -28.18 -0.09 -5.97
C SER A 169 -28.54 0.40 -4.56
N GLY A 170 -29.66 -0.04 -4.02
CA GLY A 170 -30.05 0.28 -2.65
C GLY A 170 -29.04 -0.21 -1.61
N PRO A 171 -29.05 0.34 -0.39
CA PRO A 171 -28.08 -0.02 0.65
C PRO A 171 -28.10 -1.52 1.01
N ASP A 172 -29.23 -2.20 0.84
CA ASP A 172 -29.40 -3.61 1.18
C ASP A 172 -28.94 -4.57 0.06
N SER A 173 -28.64 -4.07 -1.12
CA SER A 173 -28.24 -4.88 -2.28
C SER A 173 -26.73 -4.96 -2.47
N THR A 174 -25.95 -4.30 -1.61
CA THR A 174 -24.48 -4.24 -1.69
C THR A 174 -23.83 -4.33 -0.29
N SER A 175 -22.57 -4.76 -0.24
CA SER A 175 -21.76 -4.74 0.98
C SER A 175 -21.11 -3.39 1.29
N ALA A 176 -21.29 -2.37 0.43
CA ALA A 176 -20.88 -1.01 0.74
C ALA A 176 -21.77 -0.42 1.85
N ARG A 177 -21.15 0.23 2.82
CA ARG A 177 -21.89 0.87 3.93
C ARG A 177 -21.75 2.39 3.92
N ASN A 178 -20.78 2.88 3.15
CA ASN A 178 -20.61 4.31 2.90
C ASN A 178 -21.22 4.63 1.54
N ARG A 179 -22.01 5.70 1.50
CA ARG A 179 -22.71 6.13 0.28
C ARG A 179 -22.97 7.64 0.35
N VAL A 180 -22.45 8.35 -0.61
CA VAL A 180 -22.60 9.80 -0.72
C VAL A 180 -22.91 10.18 -2.18
N GLN A 181 -23.56 11.33 -2.37
CA GLN A 181 -23.78 11.92 -3.69
C GLN A 181 -22.80 13.06 -3.91
N GLY A 182 -22.34 13.22 -5.12
CA GLY A 182 -21.43 14.31 -5.46
C GLY A 182 -21.42 14.61 -6.95
N THR A 183 -20.65 15.63 -7.30
CA THR A 183 -20.51 16.09 -8.68
C THR A 183 -19.07 15.88 -9.13
N VAL A 184 -18.87 15.24 -10.28
CA VAL A 184 -17.55 15.09 -10.89
C VAL A 184 -16.98 16.47 -11.23
N THR A 185 -15.78 16.78 -10.75
CA THR A 185 -15.06 18.02 -11.04
C THR A 185 -13.90 17.81 -12.00
N GLY A 186 -13.32 16.61 -12.05
CA GLY A 186 -12.19 16.28 -12.91
C GLY A 186 -12.16 14.82 -13.31
N VAL A 187 -11.60 14.55 -14.48
CA VAL A 187 -11.31 13.19 -14.98
C VAL A 187 -9.94 13.22 -15.64
N ASP A 188 -8.93 12.72 -14.95
CA ASP A 188 -7.58 12.60 -15.47
C ASP A 188 -7.42 11.33 -16.29
N ARG A 189 -6.82 11.46 -17.46
CA ARG A 189 -6.75 10.39 -18.46
C ARG A 189 -5.42 9.66 -18.41
N GLY A 190 -5.42 8.46 -17.83
CA GLY A 190 -4.40 7.46 -18.09
C GLY A 190 -4.73 6.61 -19.34
N GLU A 191 -3.91 5.66 -19.70
CA GLU A 191 -4.12 4.82 -20.91
C GLU A 191 -5.36 3.93 -20.76
N THR A 192 -5.47 3.15 -19.69
CA THR A 192 -6.57 2.21 -19.42
C THR A 192 -7.36 2.53 -18.17
N VAL A 193 -6.86 3.41 -17.32
CA VAL A 193 -7.44 3.81 -16.03
C VAL A 193 -7.66 5.32 -16.03
N ARG A 194 -8.68 5.77 -15.32
CA ARG A 194 -9.03 7.18 -15.09
C ARG A 194 -9.05 7.48 -13.61
N THR A 195 -8.46 8.59 -13.22
CA THR A 195 -8.64 9.15 -11.88
C THR A 195 -9.79 10.16 -11.97
N VAL A 196 -10.83 9.93 -11.19
CA VAL A 196 -12.02 10.79 -11.16
C VAL A 196 -12.09 11.50 -9.82
N THR A 197 -12.16 12.83 -9.86
CA THR A 197 -12.36 13.66 -8.68
C THR A 197 -13.85 14.02 -8.59
N VAL A 198 -14.45 13.71 -7.45
CA VAL A 198 -15.85 14.01 -7.13
C VAL A 198 -15.89 15.00 -5.97
N ASP A 199 -16.53 16.12 -6.17
CA ASP A 199 -16.80 17.08 -5.12
C ASP A 199 -18.06 16.65 -4.35
N ILE A 200 -17.93 16.60 -3.03
CA ILE A 200 -19.01 16.31 -2.08
C ILE A 200 -18.98 17.44 -1.06
N ASP A 201 -19.89 18.40 -1.21
CA ASP A 201 -20.03 19.54 -0.30
C ASP A 201 -18.71 20.32 -0.03
N GLY A 202 -17.88 20.49 -1.09
CA GLY A 202 -16.58 21.16 -1.02
C GLY A 202 -15.40 20.24 -0.68
N THR A 203 -15.65 18.95 -0.49
CA THR A 203 -14.60 17.95 -0.22
C THR A 203 -14.37 17.09 -1.44
N ALA A 204 -13.10 17.00 -1.87
CA ALA A 204 -12.71 16.17 -3.00
C ALA A 204 -12.54 14.69 -2.59
N VAL A 205 -13.32 13.80 -3.20
CA VAL A 205 -13.18 12.35 -3.09
C VAL A 205 -12.66 11.79 -4.41
N ILE A 206 -11.63 10.94 -4.33
CA ILE A 206 -10.96 10.39 -5.50
C ILE A 206 -11.42 8.97 -5.76
N ALA A 207 -11.72 8.64 -7.01
CA ALA A 207 -12.05 7.28 -7.46
C ALA A 207 -11.18 6.88 -8.65
N LEU A 208 -10.70 5.63 -8.64
CA LEU A 208 -9.98 5.02 -9.75
C LEU A 208 -10.91 4.10 -10.53
N VAL A 209 -11.13 4.37 -11.81
CA VAL A 209 -12.04 3.61 -12.66
C VAL A 209 -11.39 3.23 -13.98
N THR A 210 -11.89 2.17 -14.64
CA THR A 210 -11.42 1.84 -15.99
C THR A 210 -11.91 2.87 -17.01
N ALA A 211 -11.17 3.04 -18.11
CA ALA A 211 -11.59 3.90 -19.22
C ALA A 211 -12.95 3.49 -19.81
N GLU A 212 -13.23 2.18 -19.83
CA GLU A 212 -14.53 1.62 -20.24
C GLU A 212 -15.65 2.08 -19.30
N SER A 213 -15.46 1.95 -17.99
CA SER A 213 -16.44 2.39 -16.98
C SER A 213 -16.69 3.89 -17.04
N ALA A 214 -15.62 4.69 -17.21
CA ALA A 214 -15.74 6.14 -17.36
C ALA A 214 -16.59 6.51 -18.60
N SER A 215 -16.37 5.82 -19.71
CA SER A 215 -17.14 6.02 -20.95
C SER A 215 -18.60 5.60 -20.78
N ARG A 216 -18.86 4.42 -20.22
CA ARG A 216 -20.21 3.89 -20.01
C ARG A 216 -21.05 4.77 -19.07
N LEU A 217 -20.45 5.31 -18.01
CA LEU A 217 -21.09 6.22 -17.06
C LEU A 217 -21.10 7.67 -17.55
N SER A 218 -20.48 7.97 -18.71
CA SER A 218 -20.33 9.32 -19.25
C SER A 218 -19.75 10.30 -18.25
N LEU A 219 -18.64 9.88 -17.56
CA LEU A 219 -18.01 10.68 -16.53
C LEU A 219 -17.30 11.89 -17.13
N ALA A 220 -17.76 13.07 -16.75
CA ALA A 220 -17.21 14.36 -17.13
C ALA A 220 -17.54 15.39 -16.04
N ALA A 221 -16.83 16.50 -16.04
CA ALA A 221 -17.10 17.61 -15.11
C ALA A 221 -18.58 18.03 -15.18
N GLY A 222 -19.21 18.23 -14.03
CA GLY A 222 -20.64 18.53 -13.88
C GLY A 222 -21.56 17.31 -13.82
N ARG A 223 -21.05 16.09 -14.01
CA ARG A 223 -21.86 14.86 -13.90
C ARG A 223 -22.15 14.53 -12.42
N ASN A 224 -23.42 14.35 -12.07
CA ASN A 224 -23.81 13.87 -10.76
C ASN A 224 -23.66 12.36 -10.68
N VAL A 225 -23.02 11.88 -9.63
CA VAL A 225 -22.73 10.48 -9.34
C VAL A 225 -23.02 10.13 -7.90
N VAL A 226 -23.18 8.83 -7.65
CA VAL A 226 -23.17 8.26 -6.30
C VAL A 226 -21.84 7.56 -6.11
N VAL A 227 -21.12 7.92 -5.06
CA VAL A 227 -19.89 7.28 -4.62
C VAL A 227 -20.23 6.31 -3.51
N THR A 228 -19.81 5.04 -3.66
CA THR A 228 -20.01 4.01 -2.62
C THR A 228 -18.70 3.31 -2.33
N TRP A 229 -18.47 2.95 -1.05
CA TRP A 229 -17.31 2.14 -0.66
C TRP A 229 -17.58 1.34 0.61
N LYS A 230 -16.77 0.32 0.84
CA LYS A 230 -16.92 -0.55 2.01
C LYS A 230 -16.33 0.10 3.25
N ALA A 231 -17.01 -0.03 4.39
CA ALA A 231 -16.45 0.30 5.70
C ALA A 231 -15.13 -0.45 5.97
N THR A 232 -15.05 -1.72 5.55
CA THR A 232 -13.85 -2.56 5.69
C THR A 232 -12.68 -2.16 4.79
N ALA A 233 -12.89 -1.27 3.82
CA ALA A 233 -11.84 -0.69 2.96
C ALA A 233 -11.42 0.71 3.40
N THR A 234 -12.05 1.25 4.45
CA THR A 234 -11.71 2.54 5.06
C THR A 234 -10.89 2.29 6.32
N ARG A 235 -9.80 3.01 6.49
CA ARG A 235 -8.95 2.95 7.69
C ARG A 235 -9.16 4.20 8.51
N MET A 236 -9.42 4.02 9.80
CA MET A 236 -9.53 5.09 10.78
C MET A 236 -8.28 5.08 11.65
N VAL A 237 -7.61 6.21 11.77
CA VAL A 237 -6.44 6.41 12.61
C VAL A 237 -6.68 7.63 13.50
N PRO A 238 -6.25 7.62 14.77
CA PRO A 238 -6.37 8.79 15.63
C PRO A 238 -5.52 9.94 15.08
N VAL A 239 -6.01 11.16 15.22
CA VAL A 239 -5.17 12.33 15.05
C VAL A 239 -4.32 12.46 16.31
N GLU A 240 -3.00 12.35 16.18
CA GLU A 240 -2.12 12.67 17.32
C GLU A 240 -2.38 14.10 17.76
N SER A 241 -3.18 14.27 18.81
CA SER A 241 -3.21 15.56 19.49
C SER A 241 -1.81 15.81 20.03
N SER A 242 -1.16 16.89 19.61
CA SER A 242 0.03 17.41 20.27
C SER A 242 -0.33 17.66 21.73
N ARG A 243 -0.21 16.63 22.57
CA ARG A 243 -0.31 16.83 24.02
C ARG A 243 0.87 17.71 24.39
N GLU A 244 0.57 18.98 24.58
CA GLU A 244 1.49 19.91 25.24
C GLU A 244 2.02 19.24 26.52
N ARG A 245 3.34 19.18 26.60
CA ARG A 245 4.08 18.77 27.81
C ARG A 245 4.11 19.93 28.77
#